data_bbe52bb148d6026d74848b104e64df45
#
_entry.id   bbe52bb148d6026d74848b104e64df45
#
_cell.length_a   1.000
_cell.length_b   1.000
_cell.length_c   1.000
_cell.angle_alpha   90.00
_cell.angle_beta   90.00
_cell.angle_gamma   90.00
#
_symmetry.space_group_name_H-M   'P 1'
#
loop_
_entity.id
_entity.type
_entity.pdbx_description
1 polymer ?
#
loop_
_entity_poly.entity_id
_entity_poly.type
_entity_poly.pdbx_seq_one_letter_code
_entity_poly.pdbx_strand_id
1 'polypeptide(L)'
;FNDGVEWAPDWVGEGRFGEWLRNVKDWAISRERYWGTPLPVWRDEDGNMKCIGSIAELQEEVAKANAAGYDNPECPDDVDLHRPVVDAFTLVSDHGKPMQREPFVMDCWFDSGCAPFAQWHHPFDENRTFDSSFPVDYICEGVDQTRGWFYTLLAVSTTVFDSPAYKRCLSLGLILDAEGKLSLIHISE
;
A
#
# COMPACT_ATOMS: atom_id res chain seq x y z
N PHE A 1 17.17 1.91 9.44
CA PHE A 1 17.01 1.41 8.05
C PHE A 1 17.65 2.34 7.02
N ASN A 2 17.35 3.65 7.04
CA ASN A 2 17.95 4.59 6.09
C ASN A 2 19.47 4.59 6.09
N ASP A 3 20.12 4.41 7.23
CA ASP A 3 21.59 4.37 7.35
C ASP A 3 22.23 3.16 6.64
N GLY A 4 21.43 2.15 6.31
CA GLY A 4 21.84 0.99 5.52
C GLY A 4 21.66 1.16 4.01
N VAL A 5 21.11 2.29 3.55
CA VAL A 5 20.88 2.59 2.12
C VAL A 5 22.04 3.45 1.60
N GLU A 6 22.61 3.03 0.47
CA GLU A 6 23.62 3.81 -0.25
C GLU A 6 22.92 4.89 -1.10
N TRP A 7 23.17 6.16 -0.79
CA TRP A 7 22.57 7.29 -1.50
C TRP A 7 23.56 7.93 -2.49
N ALA A 8 23.05 8.28 -3.64
CA ALA A 8 23.77 9.08 -4.63
C ALA A 8 22.87 10.25 -5.11
N PRO A 9 23.19 11.49 -4.73
CA PRO A 9 24.30 11.92 -3.86
C PRO A 9 24.00 11.70 -2.36
N ASP A 10 25.04 11.47 -1.56
CA ASP A 10 24.95 11.15 -0.11
C ASP A 10 24.13 12.16 0.69
N TRP A 11 24.28 13.45 0.39
CA TRP A 11 23.61 14.53 1.12
C TRP A 11 22.08 14.43 1.09
N VAL A 12 21.51 13.73 0.11
CA VAL A 12 20.03 13.51 0.04
C VAL A 12 19.59 12.58 1.16
N GLY A 13 20.31 11.49 1.36
CA GLY A 13 20.00 10.49 2.38
C GLY A 13 20.15 11.00 3.81
N GLU A 14 21.27 11.65 4.08
CA GLU A 14 21.58 12.19 5.42
C GLU A 14 20.80 13.47 5.74
N GLY A 15 20.73 14.39 4.79
CA GLY A 15 20.09 15.69 4.94
C GLY A 15 18.60 15.64 4.69
N ARG A 16 18.19 15.84 3.45
CA ARG A 16 16.77 16.04 3.06
C ARG A 16 15.86 14.88 3.48
N PHE A 17 16.28 13.64 3.22
CA PHE A 17 15.48 12.46 3.56
C PHE A 17 15.61 12.09 5.03
N GLY A 18 16.83 12.04 5.57
CA GLY A 18 17.07 11.73 6.98
C GLY A 18 16.40 12.72 7.93
N GLU A 19 16.42 14.02 7.60
CA GLU A 19 15.71 15.04 8.38
C GLU A 19 14.19 14.83 8.34
N TRP A 20 13.64 14.45 7.17
CA TRP A 20 12.23 14.10 7.05
C TRP A 20 11.87 12.92 7.95
N LEU A 21 12.66 11.86 7.94
CA LEU A 21 12.41 10.67 8.77
C LEU A 21 12.44 10.97 10.27
N ARG A 22 13.37 11.85 10.71
CA ARG A 22 13.43 12.26 12.12
C ARG A 22 12.20 13.05 12.58
N ASN A 23 11.50 13.70 11.65
CA ASN A 23 10.33 14.54 11.92
C ASN A 23 9.06 13.97 11.29
N VAL A 24 9.06 12.68 10.94
CA VAL A 24 7.91 12.04 10.28
C VAL A 24 6.67 12.11 11.17
N LYS A 25 5.54 12.37 10.53
CA LYS A 25 4.23 12.41 11.16
C LYS A 25 3.41 11.19 10.75
N ASP A 26 2.32 10.98 11.49
CA ASP A 26 1.36 9.95 11.15
C ASP A 26 0.89 10.07 9.69
N TRP A 27 0.85 8.94 9.01
CA TRP A 27 0.36 8.84 7.65
C TRP A 27 -1.06 8.28 7.67
N ALA A 28 -2.05 9.11 7.37
CA ALA A 28 -3.41 8.66 7.16
C ALA A 28 -3.47 7.91 5.82
N ILE A 29 -3.62 6.60 5.86
CA ILE A 29 -3.60 5.73 4.67
C ILE A 29 -4.95 5.58 3.97
N SER A 30 -6.04 6.06 4.55
CA SER A 30 -7.39 5.99 3.97
C SER A 30 -7.75 7.26 3.20
N ARG A 31 -8.53 7.10 2.12
CA ARG A 31 -9.01 8.20 1.27
C ARG A 31 -10.49 8.08 0.98
N GLU A 32 -11.21 9.20 1.05
CA GLU A 32 -12.61 9.32 0.64
C GLU A 32 -12.71 9.44 -0.89
N ARG A 33 -12.49 8.33 -1.58
CA ARG A 33 -12.61 8.23 -3.04
C ARG A 33 -13.40 7.01 -3.41
N TYR A 34 -14.06 7.05 -4.57
CA TYR A 34 -14.80 5.91 -5.07
C TYR A 34 -13.88 4.82 -5.61
N TRP A 35 -12.92 5.19 -6.46
CA TRP A 35 -12.02 4.26 -7.13
C TRP A 35 -10.62 4.25 -6.51
N GLY A 36 -10.10 3.06 -6.38
CA GLY A 36 -8.78 2.75 -5.83
C GLY A 36 -8.78 1.39 -5.17
N THR A 37 -7.70 1.00 -4.51
CA THR A 37 -7.62 -0.23 -3.71
C THR A 37 -8.51 -0.10 -2.47
N PRO A 38 -9.61 -0.85 -2.36
CA PRO A 38 -10.52 -0.74 -1.23
C PRO A 38 -9.85 -1.10 0.09
N LEU A 39 -10.15 -0.36 1.14
CA LEU A 39 -9.67 -0.68 2.48
C LEU A 39 -10.30 -2.02 2.93
N PRO A 40 -9.51 -3.07 3.22
CA PRO A 40 -10.04 -4.40 3.51
C PRO A 40 -10.49 -4.54 4.97
N VAL A 41 -11.26 -3.59 5.46
CA VAL A 41 -11.73 -3.52 6.85
C VAL A 41 -13.25 -3.47 6.88
N TRP A 42 -13.84 -4.38 7.64
CA TRP A 42 -15.28 -4.41 7.96
C TRP A 42 -15.48 -3.98 9.40
N ARG A 43 -16.56 -3.25 9.65
CA ARG A 43 -16.91 -2.74 10.97
C ARG A 43 -18.38 -2.99 11.29
N ASP A 44 -18.68 -3.34 12.54
CA ASP A 44 -20.05 -3.38 13.06
C ASP A 44 -20.45 -2.04 13.72
N GLU A 45 -21.70 -1.94 14.13
CA GLU A 45 -22.25 -0.74 14.78
C GLU A 45 -21.63 -0.41 16.15
N ASP A 46 -21.03 -1.37 16.82
CA ASP A 46 -20.33 -1.19 18.11
C ASP A 46 -18.86 -0.74 17.91
N GLY A 47 -18.40 -0.68 16.66
CA GLY A 47 -17.04 -0.28 16.33
C GLY A 47 -16.04 -1.45 16.31
N ASN A 48 -16.47 -2.71 16.46
CA ASN A 48 -15.59 -3.85 16.27
C ASN A 48 -15.17 -3.94 14.82
N MET A 49 -13.88 -4.19 14.58
CA MET A 49 -13.29 -4.21 13.23
C MET A 49 -12.69 -5.57 12.92
N LYS A 50 -12.79 -5.96 11.64
CA LYS A 50 -12.14 -7.13 11.08
C LYS A 50 -11.41 -6.73 9.81
N CYS A 51 -10.11 -7.01 9.74
CA CYS A 51 -9.28 -6.77 8.56
C CYS A 51 -9.09 -8.10 7.82
N ILE A 52 -9.38 -8.13 6.53
CA ILE A 52 -9.31 -9.32 5.69
C ILE A 52 -8.00 -9.30 4.88
N GLY A 53 -7.18 -10.32 5.04
CA GLY A 53 -5.85 -10.40 4.43
C GLY A 53 -5.76 -11.22 3.15
N SER A 54 -6.82 -11.97 2.77
CA SER A 54 -6.82 -12.78 1.55
C SER A 54 -8.21 -13.07 1.03
N ILE A 55 -8.32 -13.50 -0.24
CA ILE A 55 -9.61 -13.96 -0.80
C ILE A 55 -10.12 -15.20 -0.06
N ALA A 56 -9.24 -16.12 0.30
CA ALA A 56 -9.63 -17.30 1.08
C ALA A 56 -10.23 -16.93 2.45
N GLU A 57 -9.64 -15.97 3.15
CA GLU A 57 -10.20 -15.45 4.39
C GLU A 57 -11.56 -14.76 4.17
N LEU A 58 -11.69 -13.98 3.10
CA LEU A 58 -12.98 -13.38 2.74
C LEU A 58 -14.05 -14.44 2.52
N GLN A 59 -13.74 -15.51 1.78
CA GLN A 59 -14.65 -16.63 1.53
C GLN A 59 -15.08 -17.33 2.83
N GLU A 60 -14.14 -17.56 3.74
CA GLU A 60 -14.45 -18.13 5.06
C GLU A 60 -15.39 -17.24 5.86
N GLU A 61 -15.12 -15.94 5.91
CA GLU A 61 -15.93 -14.99 6.65
C GLU A 61 -17.32 -14.79 6.01
N VAL A 62 -17.42 -14.80 4.68
CA VAL A 62 -18.70 -14.81 3.95
C VAL A 62 -19.50 -16.08 4.27
N ALA A 63 -18.85 -17.25 4.30
CA ALA A 63 -19.52 -18.49 4.66
C ALA A 63 -20.05 -18.47 6.11
N LYS A 64 -19.28 -17.91 7.05
CA LYS A 64 -19.74 -17.72 8.45
C LYS A 64 -20.94 -16.77 8.51
N ALA A 65 -20.91 -15.68 7.75
CA ALA A 65 -22.01 -14.73 7.71
C ALA A 65 -23.28 -15.35 7.10
N ASN A 66 -23.16 -16.13 6.04
CA ASN A 66 -24.30 -16.86 5.44
C ASN A 66 -24.88 -17.89 6.41
N ALA A 67 -24.05 -18.61 7.15
CA ALA A 67 -24.49 -19.52 8.20
C ALA A 67 -25.20 -18.80 9.35
N ALA A 68 -24.89 -17.55 9.59
CA ALA A 68 -25.58 -16.69 10.56
C ALA A 68 -26.86 -16.05 10.02
N GLY A 69 -27.21 -16.31 8.75
CA GLY A 69 -28.45 -15.86 8.12
C GLY A 69 -28.34 -14.58 7.28
N TYR A 70 -27.12 -14.12 6.99
CA TYR A 70 -26.89 -13.05 6.03
C TYR A 70 -26.84 -13.62 4.61
N ASP A 71 -27.40 -12.90 3.65
CA ASP A 71 -27.46 -13.31 2.24
C ASP A 71 -26.37 -12.56 1.43
N ASN A 72 -25.22 -13.19 1.26
CA ASN A 72 -24.11 -12.64 0.50
C ASN A 72 -24.10 -13.17 -0.93
N PRO A 73 -23.57 -12.38 -1.89
CA PRO A 73 -23.28 -12.90 -3.22
C PRO A 73 -22.21 -13.99 -3.16
N GLU A 74 -22.08 -14.73 -4.26
CA GLU A 74 -21.00 -15.71 -4.43
C GLU A 74 -19.63 -15.00 -4.40
N CYS A 75 -18.65 -15.60 -3.71
CA CYS A 75 -17.28 -15.11 -3.59
C CYS A 75 -16.32 -16.12 -4.25
N PRO A 76 -16.12 -16.08 -5.57
CA PRO A 76 -15.22 -16.97 -6.28
C PRO A 76 -13.75 -16.62 -6.05
N ASP A 77 -12.81 -17.50 -6.44
CA ASP A 77 -11.36 -17.30 -6.30
C ASP A 77 -10.84 -16.09 -7.09
N ASP A 78 -11.53 -15.68 -8.14
CA ASP A 78 -11.22 -14.54 -9.00
C ASP A 78 -12.15 -13.33 -8.75
N VAL A 79 -12.74 -13.24 -7.55
CA VAL A 79 -13.63 -12.14 -7.19
C VAL A 79 -12.97 -10.79 -7.41
N ASP A 80 -13.69 -9.87 -8.04
CA ASP A 80 -13.24 -8.48 -8.17
C ASP A 80 -13.34 -7.77 -6.81
N LEU A 81 -12.19 -7.43 -6.24
CA LEU A 81 -12.11 -6.73 -4.96
C LEU A 81 -12.33 -5.22 -5.05
N HIS A 82 -12.61 -4.68 -6.25
CA HIS A 82 -12.96 -3.27 -6.41
C HIS A 82 -14.43 -3.00 -6.06
N ARG A 83 -14.72 -1.73 -5.84
CA ARG A 83 -16.09 -1.25 -5.68
C ARG A 83 -16.82 -1.27 -7.04
N PRO A 84 -18.11 -1.62 -7.10
CA PRO A 84 -19.01 -1.87 -5.95
C PRO A 84 -19.03 -3.32 -5.45
N VAL A 85 -18.29 -4.24 -6.09
CA VAL A 85 -18.40 -5.69 -5.83
C VAL A 85 -18.07 -6.03 -4.37
N VAL A 86 -16.90 -5.56 -3.88
CA VAL A 86 -16.46 -5.84 -2.51
C VAL A 86 -17.39 -5.24 -1.45
N ASP A 87 -18.11 -4.16 -1.75
CA ASP A 87 -19.06 -3.51 -0.83
C ASP A 87 -20.33 -4.34 -0.62
N ALA A 88 -20.58 -5.32 -1.48
CA ALA A 88 -21.77 -6.19 -1.38
C ALA A 88 -21.62 -7.27 -0.28
N PHE A 89 -20.40 -7.52 0.20
CA PHE A 89 -20.15 -8.52 1.23
C PHE A 89 -20.45 -7.97 2.63
N THR A 90 -21.39 -8.60 3.32
CA THR A 90 -21.67 -8.38 4.75
C THR A 90 -21.01 -9.51 5.53
N LEU A 91 -20.12 -9.17 6.45
CA LEU A 91 -19.52 -10.15 7.38
C LEU A 91 -20.27 -10.18 8.70
N VAL A 92 -19.85 -11.06 9.60
CA VAL A 92 -20.43 -11.18 10.94
C VAL A 92 -19.35 -11.03 12.00
N SER A 93 -19.60 -10.18 13.00
CA SER A 93 -18.71 -10.05 14.15
C SER A 93 -18.84 -11.24 15.11
N ASP A 94 -17.88 -11.40 16.01
CA ASP A 94 -17.90 -12.44 17.05
C ASP A 94 -19.11 -12.32 17.99
N HIS A 95 -19.78 -11.17 17.95
CA HIS A 95 -21.02 -10.91 18.72
C HIS A 95 -22.30 -11.13 17.88
N GLY A 96 -22.18 -11.69 16.67
CA GLY A 96 -23.30 -11.98 15.79
C GLY A 96 -23.90 -10.76 15.08
N LYS A 97 -23.23 -9.60 15.11
CA LYS A 97 -23.70 -8.37 14.44
C LYS A 97 -23.18 -8.27 13.01
N PRO A 98 -23.97 -7.68 12.09
CA PRO A 98 -23.53 -7.46 10.73
C PRO A 98 -22.38 -6.45 10.69
N MET A 99 -21.39 -6.75 9.87
CA MET A 99 -20.26 -5.87 9.60
C MET A 99 -20.30 -5.41 8.15
N GLN A 100 -20.15 -4.11 7.93
CA GLN A 100 -20.05 -3.51 6.61
C GLN A 100 -18.62 -3.05 6.35
N ARG A 101 -18.17 -3.13 5.09
CA ARG A 101 -16.84 -2.65 4.71
C ARG A 101 -16.75 -1.12 4.91
N GLU A 102 -15.62 -0.64 5.41
CA GLU A 102 -15.32 0.78 5.48
C GLU A 102 -15.31 1.39 4.07
N PRO A 103 -16.02 2.52 3.81
CA PRO A 103 -16.24 3.04 2.46
C PRO A 103 -15.00 3.70 1.82
N PHE A 104 -13.86 3.55 2.43
CA PHE A 104 -12.61 4.18 2.02
C PHE A 104 -11.80 3.30 1.06
N VAL A 105 -10.87 3.93 0.36
CA VAL A 105 -9.80 3.27 -0.40
C VAL A 105 -8.46 3.61 0.21
N MET A 106 -7.44 2.82 -0.10
CA MET A 106 -6.06 3.08 0.30
C MET A 106 -5.51 4.31 -0.41
N ASP A 107 -4.58 5.00 0.22
CA ASP A 107 -3.76 6.01 -0.44
C ASP A 107 -2.96 5.36 -1.57
N CYS A 108 -2.97 5.95 -2.76
CA CYS A 108 -2.19 5.45 -3.91
C CYS A 108 -0.68 5.36 -3.63
N TRP A 109 -0.19 6.14 -2.66
CA TRP A 109 1.19 6.04 -2.18
C TRP A 109 1.45 4.76 -1.37
N PHE A 110 0.43 4.18 -0.74
CA PHE A 110 0.53 2.87 -0.14
C PHE A 110 0.68 1.80 -1.23
N ASP A 111 -0.16 1.84 -2.26
CA ASP A 111 -0.08 0.91 -3.40
C ASP A 111 1.30 0.96 -4.05
N SER A 112 1.81 2.15 -4.35
CA SER A 112 3.15 2.31 -4.93
C SER A 112 4.27 1.88 -3.98
N GLY A 113 4.09 2.04 -2.68
CA GLY A 113 5.00 1.56 -1.63
C GLY A 113 5.08 0.04 -1.53
N CYS A 114 4.03 -0.66 -1.99
CA CYS A 114 3.97 -2.12 -2.06
C CYS A 114 4.69 -2.72 -3.29
N ALA A 115 5.08 -1.90 -4.28
CA ALA A 115 5.63 -2.36 -5.56
C ALA A 115 6.74 -3.43 -5.44
N PRO A 116 7.72 -3.37 -4.51
CA PRO A 116 8.80 -4.35 -4.42
C PRO A 116 8.36 -5.79 -4.18
N PHE A 117 7.18 -6.01 -3.65
CA PHE A 117 6.64 -7.33 -3.36
C PHE A 117 5.33 -7.60 -4.08
N ALA A 118 4.47 -6.60 -4.26
CA ALA A 118 3.19 -6.76 -4.93
C ALA A 118 3.35 -7.15 -6.42
N GLN A 119 4.40 -6.65 -7.12
CA GLN A 119 4.68 -7.02 -8.51
C GLN A 119 4.94 -8.51 -8.70
N TRP A 120 5.36 -9.21 -7.66
CA TRP A 120 5.60 -10.66 -7.66
C TRP A 120 4.42 -11.44 -7.07
N HIS A 121 3.34 -10.77 -6.74
CA HIS A 121 2.19 -11.38 -6.05
C HIS A 121 2.57 -12.05 -4.71
N HIS A 122 3.60 -11.52 -4.03
CA HIS A 122 4.00 -12.04 -2.71
C HIS A 122 2.91 -11.73 -1.65
N PRO A 123 2.56 -12.65 -0.73
CA PRO A 123 3.21 -13.95 -0.43
C PRO A 123 2.71 -15.14 -1.28
N PHE A 124 1.88 -14.92 -2.31
CA PHE A 124 1.25 -15.97 -3.11
C PHE A 124 2.08 -16.33 -4.37
N ASP A 125 3.33 -15.83 -4.48
CA ASP A 125 4.26 -16.11 -5.57
C ASP A 125 4.78 -17.56 -5.51
N GLU A 126 4.28 -18.43 -6.38
CA GLU A 126 4.69 -19.83 -6.48
C GLU A 126 6.17 -20.00 -6.87
N ASN A 127 6.73 -19.06 -7.60
CA ASN A 127 8.11 -19.10 -8.06
C ASN A 127 9.10 -18.54 -7.04
N ARG A 128 8.62 -17.96 -5.95
CA ARG A 128 9.43 -17.30 -4.91
C ARG A 128 10.40 -16.24 -5.46
N THR A 129 9.99 -15.54 -6.50
CA THR A 129 10.80 -14.51 -7.17
C THR A 129 11.15 -13.37 -6.20
N PHE A 130 10.25 -13.07 -5.28
CA PHE A 130 10.46 -12.11 -4.21
C PHE A 130 11.73 -12.40 -3.40
N ASP A 131 11.97 -13.64 -3.00
CA ASP A 131 13.10 -14.02 -2.15
C ASP A 131 14.46 -13.63 -2.75
N SER A 132 14.57 -13.63 -4.09
CA SER A 132 15.80 -13.27 -4.82
C SER A 132 15.84 -11.80 -5.25
N SER A 133 14.71 -11.09 -5.20
CA SER A 133 14.53 -9.75 -5.75
C SER A 133 14.38 -8.66 -4.69
N PHE A 134 14.23 -9.05 -3.43
CA PHE A 134 14.03 -8.11 -2.31
C PHE A 134 15.19 -8.19 -1.29
N PRO A 135 15.72 -7.05 -0.80
CA PRO A 135 15.50 -5.69 -1.29
C PRO A 135 16.02 -5.49 -2.73
N VAL A 136 15.38 -4.62 -3.51
CA VAL A 136 15.85 -4.32 -4.87
C VAL A 136 17.24 -3.68 -4.86
N ASP A 137 18.02 -3.89 -5.93
CA ASP A 137 19.40 -3.41 -5.96
C ASP A 137 19.50 -1.89 -5.96
N TYR A 138 18.64 -1.20 -6.72
CA TYR A 138 18.57 0.26 -6.69
C TYR A 138 17.21 0.79 -7.16
N ILE A 139 16.94 2.04 -6.78
CA ILE A 139 15.85 2.87 -7.33
C ILE A 139 16.42 4.20 -7.82
N CYS A 140 15.76 4.83 -8.79
CA CYS A 140 16.22 6.07 -9.41
C CYS A 140 15.03 6.96 -9.76
N GLU A 141 14.90 8.09 -9.07
CA GLU A 141 13.86 9.09 -9.31
C GLU A 141 14.34 10.49 -8.89
N GLY A 142 13.50 11.51 -9.09
CA GLY A 142 13.78 12.89 -8.71
C GLY A 142 13.90 13.09 -7.19
N VAL A 143 14.62 14.12 -6.78
CA VAL A 143 14.84 14.46 -5.36
C VAL A 143 13.55 14.80 -4.61
N ASP A 144 12.49 15.19 -5.29
CA ASP A 144 11.15 15.41 -4.73
C ASP A 144 10.56 14.12 -4.14
N GLN A 145 10.97 12.94 -4.61
CA GLN A 145 10.53 11.64 -4.11
C GLN A 145 11.03 11.30 -2.69
N THR A 146 11.88 12.13 -2.11
CA THR A 146 12.15 12.10 -0.67
C THR A 146 10.90 12.37 0.18
N ARG A 147 9.87 12.98 -0.39
CA ARG A 147 8.53 13.23 0.19
C ARG A 147 7.43 12.42 -0.50
N GLY A 148 7.79 11.42 -1.28
CA GLY A 148 6.90 10.57 -2.06
C GLY A 148 7.36 9.14 -2.05
N TRP A 149 7.71 8.61 -3.20
CA TRP A 149 7.97 7.18 -3.39
C TRP A 149 9.12 6.62 -2.55
N PHE A 150 10.25 7.33 -2.41
CA PHE A 150 11.35 6.85 -1.57
C PHE A 150 10.91 6.62 -0.12
N TYR A 151 10.07 7.53 0.41
CA TYR A 151 9.52 7.40 1.75
C TYR A 151 8.53 6.24 1.86
N THR A 152 7.57 6.13 0.94
CA THR A 152 6.52 5.13 1.04
C THR A 152 7.06 3.71 0.83
N LEU A 153 8.03 3.53 -0.07
CA LEU A 153 8.77 2.27 -0.20
C LEU A 153 9.45 1.87 1.12
N LEU A 154 10.15 2.81 1.75
CA LEU A 154 10.83 2.53 3.02
C LEU A 154 9.82 2.23 4.13
N ALA A 155 8.78 3.06 4.27
CA ALA A 155 7.79 2.94 5.34
C ALA A 155 7.04 1.60 5.28
N VAL A 156 6.54 1.22 4.10
CA VAL A 156 5.81 -0.04 3.93
C VAL A 156 6.73 -1.24 4.15
N SER A 157 7.90 -1.25 3.51
CA SER A 157 8.82 -2.39 3.61
C SER A 157 9.38 -2.59 5.02
N THR A 158 9.72 -1.52 5.73
CA THR A 158 10.19 -1.65 7.12
C THR A 158 9.09 -2.14 8.06
N THR A 159 7.84 -1.76 7.79
CA THR A 159 6.70 -2.22 8.59
C THR A 159 6.41 -3.70 8.37
N VAL A 160 6.51 -4.18 7.13
CA VAL A 160 6.12 -5.56 6.77
C VAL A 160 7.26 -6.55 6.91
N PHE A 161 8.50 -6.14 6.53
CA PHE A 161 9.65 -7.05 6.40
C PHE A 161 10.81 -6.73 7.34
N ASP A 162 10.72 -5.68 8.15
CA ASP A 162 11.82 -5.20 8.99
C ASP A 162 13.11 -4.93 8.17
N SER A 163 12.94 -4.45 6.94
CA SER A 163 14.01 -4.23 5.96
C SER A 163 13.69 -3.04 5.04
N PRO A 164 14.70 -2.28 4.58
CA PRO A 164 14.47 -1.30 3.52
C PRO A 164 14.08 -1.99 2.21
N ALA A 165 13.29 -1.32 1.38
CA ALA A 165 12.86 -1.85 0.08
C ALA A 165 13.99 -1.91 -0.95
N TYR A 166 15.03 -1.10 -0.78
CA TYR A 166 16.11 -0.89 -1.75
C TYR A 166 17.45 -0.77 -1.05
N LYS A 167 18.51 -1.22 -1.73
CA LYS A 167 19.90 -1.15 -1.26
C LYS A 167 20.54 0.20 -1.59
N ARG A 168 20.18 0.77 -2.75
CA ARG A 168 20.72 2.02 -3.28
C ARG A 168 19.61 2.94 -3.77
N CYS A 169 19.81 4.24 -3.60
CA CYS A 169 18.93 5.27 -4.13
C CYS A 169 19.72 6.31 -4.91
N LEU A 170 19.50 6.36 -6.22
CA LEU A 170 20.02 7.42 -7.09
C LEU A 170 18.98 8.54 -7.19
N SER A 171 19.25 9.65 -6.54
CA SER A 171 18.37 10.81 -6.53
C SER A 171 18.80 11.82 -7.60
N LEU A 172 17.97 11.97 -8.62
CA LEU A 172 18.20 12.89 -9.72
C LEU A 172 17.79 14.32 -9.35
N GLY A 173 18.31 15.29 -10.10
CA GLY A 173 17.85 16.67 -10.05
C GLY A 173 16.40 16.80 -10.55
N LEU A 174 15.79 17.94 -10.27
CA LEU A 174 14.45 18.25 -10.77
C LEU A 174 14.51 18.56 -12.27
N ILE A 175 13.53 18.05 -13.03
CA ILE A 175 13.32 18.44 -14.42
C ILE A 175 12.45 19.69 -14.40
N LEU A 176 12.95 20.75 -15.04
CA LEU A 176 12.30 22.05 -15.09
C LEU A 176 11.81 22.32 -16.52
N ASP A 177 10.75 23.13 -16.63
CA ASP A 177 10.31 23.66 -17.91
C ASP A 177 11.32 24.72 -18.45
N ALA A 178 11.05 25.25 -19.64
CA ALA A 178 11.90 26.26 -20.28
C ALA A 178 12.01 27.57 -19.47
N GLU A 179 11.10 27.79 -18.52
CA GLU A 179 11.07 28.95 -17.65
C GLU A 179 11.72 28.69 -16.27
N GLY A 180 12.25 27.47 -16.06
CA GLY A 180 12.89 27.07 -14.82
C GLY A 180 11.92 26.70 -13.70
N LYS A 181 10.66 26.43 -14.01
CA LYS A 181 9.65 25.99 -13.04
C LYS A 181 9.48 24.49 -13.10
N LEU A 182 9.28 23.86 -11.93
CA LEU A 182 8.91 22.46 -11.87
C LEU A 182 7.52 22.28 -12.51
N SER A 183 7.46 21.60 -13.64
CA SER A 183 6.21 21.33 -14.35
C SER A 183 5.92 19.84 -14.38
N LEU A 184 4.85 19.42 -13.70
CA LEU A 184 4.34 18.05 -13.78
C LEU A 184 3.56 17.79 -15.09
N ILE A 185 3.15 18.86 -15.78
CA ILE A 185 2.32 18.77 -16.99
C ILE A 185 3.18 18.50 -18.24
N HIS A 186 4.44 18.97 -18.26
CA HIS A 186 5.34 18.85 -19.41
C HIS A 186 6.35 17.70 -19.31
N ILE A 187 6.30 16.90 -18.25
CA ILE A 187 7.17 15.73 -18.08
C ILE A 187 6.63 14.51 -18.87
N SER A 188 5.39 14.54 -19.29
CA SER A 188 4.70 13.43 -19.97
C SER A 188 4.55 13.60 -21.49
N GLU A 189 5.20 14.59 -22.11
CA GLU A 189 5.24 14.76 -23.58
C GLU A 189 6.56 14.32 -24.19
#